data_25de4a126379d69a88ada80e5889069d
#
_entry.id   25de4a126379d69a88ada80e5889069d
#
_cell.length_a   1.000
_cell.length_b   1.000
_cell.length_c   1.000
_cell.angle_alpha   90.00
_cell.angle_beta   90.00
_cell.angle_gamma   90.00
#
_symmetry.space_group_name_H-M   'P 1'
#
loop_
_entity.id
_entity.type
_entity.pdbx_description
1 polymer ?
#
loop_
_entity_poly.entity_id
_entity_poly.type
_entity_poly.pdbx_seq_one_letter_code
_entity_poly.pdbx_strand_id
1 'polypeptide(L)'
;GECCRDRRVSTIYIGGGTPSWLPEQYMELIQKQLRVSFDIDEAAEITVECNPGTLTGQKLMTYKACGVNRLSIGLQSTFDDELKLLGRVHTYEQFLRNYELARKAGFSNINIDLMSALPYQTTVKYLTSLKRVIALRPEHISAYSLIIEKGTPFYEKYRFDAVKREAGMRTECLPGEETEYEIYEKTKEVLEQNGYRQYEISNYAKAGYECRHNIGYWKRTDYLGMGLGAASLIDNVRYTNARDLFLYIEETSDIHAVSIEGVEHGMATNLHEQADVVSRNAQIEEYMFLGLRMNAGVTREDFAKCFSCS
;
A
#
# COMPACT_ATOMS: atom_id res chain seq x y z
N GLY A 1 4.12 22.76 -0.15
CA GLY A 1 4.43 23.15 1.19
C GLY A 1 3.50 24.16 1.84
N GLU A 2 2.95 25.15 1.12
CA GLU A 2 2.14 26.22 1.77
C GLU A 2 0.83 25.69 2.37
N CYS A 3 0.13 24.80 1.67
CA CYS A 3 -1.12 24.19 2.13
C CYS A 3 -0.98 23.26 3.34
N CYS A 4 0.23 22.89 3.72
CA CYS A 4 0.47 21.96 4.82
C CYS A 4 1.40 22.53 5.90
N ARG A 5 1.59 23.87 5.95
CA ARG A 5 2.52 24.52 6.90
C ARG A 5 2.17 24.28 8.37
N ASP A 6 0.89 24.14 8.67
CA ASP A 6 0.40 23.93 10.04
C ASP A 6 0.16 22.46 10.37
N ARG A 7 0.62 21.56 9.51
CA ARG A 7 0.39 20.10 9.64
C ARG A 7 1.69 19.37 9.87
N ARG A 8 1.69 18.51 10.87
CA ARG A 8 2.81 17.63 11.15
C ARG A 8 2.64 16.29 10.44
N VAL A 9 3.66 15.89 9.67
CA VAL A 9 3.65 14.64 8.90
C VAL A 9 3.99 13.46 9.81
N SER A 10 3.06 12.56 10.02
CA SER A 10 3.23 11.37 10.85
C SER A 10 3.62 10.12 10.08
N THR A 11 3.37 10.09 8.76
CA THR A 11 3.77 8.98 7.90
C THR A 11 4.23 9.46 6.52
N ILE A 12 5.24 8.78 5.96
CA ILE A 12 5.69 8.93 4.57
C ILE A 12 5.68 7.55 3.94
N TYR A 13 5.01 7.43 2.80
CA TYR A 13 4.94 6.15 2.07
C TYR A 13 5.44 6.36 0.65
N ILE A 14 6.57 5.74 0.30
CA ILE A 14 7.17 5.80 -1.03
C ILE A 14 6.81 4.52 -1.74
N GLY A 15 5.80 4.61 -2.60
CA GLY A 15 5.18 3.50 -3.31
C GLY A 15 4.91 3.82 -4.77
N GLY A 16 4.04 3.03 -5.39
CA GLY A 16 3.66 3.13 -6.80
C GLY A 16 4.37 2.08 -7.64
N GLY A 17 5.07 2.40 -8.71
CA GLY A 17 5.71 1.42 -9.57
C GLY A 17 6.74 0.52 -8.84
N THR A 18 7.98 0.92 -8.79
CA THR A 18 9.02 0.19 -8.04
C THR A 18 10.06 1.19 -7.51
N PRO A 19 9.81 1.82 -6.35
CA PRO A 19 10.73 2.83 -5.80
C PRO A 19 12.16 2.32 -5.61
N SER A 20 12.31 1.05 -5.26
CA SER A 20 13.61 0.43 -5.08
C SER A 20 14.43 0.24 -6.39
N TRP A 21 13.85 0.53 -7.55
CA TRP A 21 14.59 0.65 -8.81
C TRP A 21 15.43 1.92 -8.89
N LEU A 22 14.99 3.00 -8.25
CA LEU A 22 15.71 4.27 -8.26
C LEU A 22 17.12 4.09 -7.70
N PRO A 23 18.15 4.71 -8.31
CA PRO A 23 19.43 4.89 -7.67
C PRO A 23 19.29 5.60 -6.32
N GLU A 24 20.10 5.20 -5.35
CA GLU A 24 20.02 5.66 -3.96
C GLU A 24 20.12 7.18 -3.80
N GLN A 25 20.87 7.85 -4.65
CA GLN A 25 21.00 9.30 -4.66
C GLN A 25 19.69 10.06 -4.83
N TYR A 26 18.71 9.49 -5.55
CA TYR A 26 17.40 10.10 -5.70
C TYR A 26 16.56 9.95 -4.44
N MET A 27 16.74 8.86 -3.69
CA MET A 27 16.10 8.72 -2.37
C MET A 27 16.64 9.79 -1.40
N GLU A 28 17.95 10.05 -1.41
CA GLU A 28 18.55 11.12 -0.60
C GLU A 28 17.98 12.49 -0.96
N LEU A 29 17.86 12.80 -2.26
CA LEU A 29 17.26 14.06 -2.72
C LEU A 29 15.80 14.21 -2.30
N ILE A 30 14.99 13.16 -2.49
CA ILE A 30 13.58 13.14 -2.08
C ILE A 30 13.46 13.40 -0.57
N GLN A 31 14.19 12.65 0.25
CA GLN A 31 14.12 12.79 1.70
C GLN A 31 14.63 14.15 2.20
N LYS A 32 15.68 14.65 1.59
CA LYS A 32 16.17 16.01 1.89
C LYS A 32 15.11 17.07 1.57
N GLN A 33 14.49 16.98 0.39
CA GLN A 33 13.47 17.94 -0.02
C GLN A 33 12.21 17.87 0.87
N LEU A 34 11.78 16.66 1.23
CA LEU A 34 10.65 16.45 2.14
C LEU A 34 10.90 17.13 3.51
N ARG A 35 12.10 16.96 4.07
CA ARG A 35 12.47 17.58 5.37
C ARG A 35 12.59 19.11 5.32
N VAL A 36 12.90 19.67 4.16
CA VAL A 36 12.91 21.12 3.96
C VAL A 36 11.50 21.69 3.80
N SER A 37 10.60 20.89 3.18
CA SER A 37 9.27 21.36 2.80
C SER A 37 8.17 21.10 3.85
N PHE A 38 8.38 20.15 4.77
CA PHE A 38 7.36 19.69 5.72
C PHE A 38 7.90 19.54 7.13
N ASP A 39 7.05 19.79 8.13
CA ASP A 39 7.30 19.43 9.52
C ASP A 39 7.06 17.93 9.70
N ILE A 40 8.13 17.13 9.66
CA ILE A 40 8.08 15.68 9.78
C ILE A 40 8.33 15.30 11.23
N ASP A 41 7.39 14.53 11.81
CA ASP A 41 7.53 13.99 13.16
C ASP A 41 8.81 13.14 13.26
N GLU A 42 9.56 13.27 14.36
CA GLU A 42 10.75 12.46 14.63
C GLU A 42 10.42 10.96 14.70
N ALA A 43 9.20 10.61 15.12
CA ALA A 43 8.68 9.26 15.18
C ALA A 43 7.83 8.90 13.94
N ALA A 44 7.96 9.64 12.82
CA ALA A 44 7.22 9.33 11.60
C ALA A 44 7.53 7.92 11.08
N GLU A 45 6.49 7.22 10.64
CA GLU A 45 6.66 5.97 9.88
C GLU A 45 7.06 6.32 8.44
N ILE A 46 8.27 5.93 8.04
CA ILE A 46 8.76 6.14 6.67
C ILE A 46 8.93 4.78 6.00
N THR A 47 8.02 4.48 5.07
CA THR A 47 7.97 3.21 4.34
C THR A 47 8.48 3.36 2.92
N VAL A 48 9.23 2.35 2.44
CA VAL A 48 9.59 2.19 1.02
C VAL A 48 9.13 0.83 0.52
N GLU A 49 8.42 0.82 -0.61
CA GLU A 49 8.11 -0.41 -1.34
C GLU A 49 9.33 -0.93 -2.08
N CYS A 50 9.56 -2.22 -1.96
CA CYS A 50 10.73 -2.88 -2.49
C CYS A 50 10.37 -4.12 -3.29
N ASN A 51 10.94 -4.26 -4.48
CA ASN A 51 10.91 -5.52 -5.19
C ASN A 51 12.18 -6.34 -4.91
N PRO A 52 12.06 -7.65 -4.62
CA PRO A 52 13.21 -8.52 -4.53
C PRO A 52 14.07 -8.44 -5.80
N GLY A 53 15.40 -8.48 -5.65
CA GLY A 53 16.34 -8.32 -6.76
C GLY A 53 16.76 -6.88 -7.05
N THR A 54 16.08 -5.86 -6.49
CA THR A 54 16.47 -4.45 -6.64
C THR A 54 17.22 -3.88 -5.43
N LEU A 55 17.20 -4.61 -4.30
CA LEU A 55 17.84 -4.20 -3.06
C LEU A 55 19.32 -4.59 -3.04
N THR A 56 20.17 -3.64 -2.71
CA THR A 56 21.60 -3.83 -2.44
C THR A 56 21.92 -3.37 -1.02
N GLY A 57 23.04 -3.83 -0.48
CA GLY A 57 23.50 -3.36 0.84
C GLY A 57 23.66 -1.84 0.89
N GLN A 58 24.20 -1.23 -0.17
CA GLN A 58 24.37 0.22 -0.29
C GLN A 58 23.02 0.95 -0.24
N LYS A 59 22.03 0.53 -1.03
CA LYS A 59 20.68 1.12 -0.99
C LYS A 59 20.05 1.04 0.39
N LEU A 60 20.15 -0.11 1.05
CA LEU A 60 19.58 -0.29 2.38
C LEU A 60 20.26 0.61 3.42
N MET A 61 21.56 0.80 3.34
CA MET A 61 22.29 1.74 4.20
C MET A 61 21.85 3.19 3.95
N THR A 62 21.71 3.60 2.69
CA THR A 62 21.17 4.91 2.31
C THR A 62 19.76 5.11 2.81
N TYR A 63 18.86 4.13 2.64
CA TYR A 63 17.49 4.21 3.16
C TYR A 63 17.47 4.45 4.67
N LYS A 64 18.29 3.69 5.41
CA LYS A 64 18.44 3.90 6.87
C LYS A 64 18.93 5.30 7.19
N ALA A 65 19.98 5.78 6.52
CA ALA A 65 20.52 7.13 6.73
C ALA A 65 19.50 8.23 6.42
N CYS A 66 18.62 8.00 5.45
CA CYS A 66 17.51 8.89 5.12
C CYS A 66 16.34 8.84 6.12
N GLY A 67 16.38 7.93 7.10
CA GLY A 67 15.33 7.79 8.12
C GLY A 67 14.23 6.80 7.75
N VAL A 68 14.37 6.03 6.65
CA VAL A 68 13.43 4.93 6.35
C VAL A 68 13.48 3.92 7.48
N ASN A 69 12.33 3.64 8.09
CA ASN A 69 12.23 2.73 9.24
C ASN A 69 11.32 1.53 9.00
N ARG A 70 10.61 1.48 7.85
CA ARG A 70 9.78 0.35 7.43
C ARG A 70 10.05 0.01 5.96
N LEU A 71 10.15 -1.29 5.65
CA LEU A 71 10.21 -1.81 4.28
C LEU A 71 8.96 -2.64 3.97
N SER A 72 8.39 -2.49 2.77
CA SER A 72 7.36 -3.39 2.24
C SER A 72 7.93 -4.17 1.08
N ILE A 73 8.09 -5.48 1.22
CA ILE A 73 8.76 -6.31 0.21
C ILE A 73 7.76 -7.21 -0.50
N GLY A 74 7.57 -6.97 -1.79
CA GLY A 74 6.63 -7.69 -2.65
C GLY A 74 7.11 -9.08 -3.04
N LEU A 75 6.99 -10.06 -2.15
CA LEU A 75 7.31 -11.46 -2.43
C LEU A 75 6.28 -12.11 -3.34
N GLN A 76 5.02 -12.01 -3.00
CA GLN A 76 3.82 -12.56 -3.66
C GLN A 76 3.64 -14.08 -3.52
N SER A 77 4.67 -14.89 -3.73
CA SER A 77 4.67 -16.35 -3.53
C SER A 77 6.07 -16.87 -3.21
N THR A 78 6.14 -18.01 -2.55
CA THR A 78 7.41 -18.75 -2.32
C THR A 78 7.66 -19.83 -3.37
N PHE A 79 6.84 -19.91 -4.41
CA PHE A 79 6.97 -20.85 -5.52
C PHE A 79 7.33 -20.11 -6.80
N ASP A 80 8.45 -20.46 -7.42
CA ASP A 80 8.97 -19.76 -8.60
C ASP A 80 8.07 -19.93 -9.84
N ASP A 81 7.28 -20.99 -9.92
CA ASP A 81 6.27 -21.15 -10.98
C ASP A 81 5.12 -20.13 -10.83
N GLU A 82 4.66 -19.85 -9.60
CA GLU A 82 3.68 -18.81 -9.34
C GLU A 82 4.28 -17.41 -9.59
N LEU A 83 5.53 -17.17 -9.19
CA LEU A 83 6.21 -15.91 -9.47
C LEU A 83 6.33 -15.65 -10.98
N LYS A 84 6.70 -16.67 -11.76
CA LYS A 84 6.73 -16.59 -13.23
C LYS A 84 5.35 -16.31 -13.82
N LEU A 85 4.32 -16.97 -13.28
CA LEU A 85 2.93 -16.74 -13.70
C LEU A 85 2.52 -15.27 -13.51
N LEU A 86 2.92 -14.66 -12.40
CA LEU A 86 2.69 -13.25 -12.06
C LEU A 86 3.59 -12.27 -12.83
N GLY A 87 4.47 -12.77 -13.73
CA GLY A 87 5.44 -11.93 -14.44
C GLY A 87 6.54 -11.37 -13.55
N ARG A 88 6.77 -11.96 -12.37
CA ARG A 88 7.85 -11.54 -11.48
C ARG A 88 9.20 -12.00 -12.01
N VAL A 89 10.17 -11.10 -11.97
CA VAL A 89 11.54 -11.36 -12.46
C VAL A 89 12.45 -11.97 -11.39
N HIS A 90 12.03 -11.94 -10.13
CA HIS A 90 12.78 -12.51 -9.01
C HIS A 90 12.36 -13.95 -8.69
N THR A 91 13.25 -14.67 -8.00
CA THR A 91 12.99 -15.99 -7.42
C THR A 91 12.83 -15.89 -5.90
N TYR A 92 12.28 -16.94 -5.28
CA TYR A 92 12.20 -17.02 -3.82
C TYR A 92 13.59 -16.96 -3.16
N GLU A 93 14.60 -17.56 -3.76
CA GLU A 93 15.97 -17.49 -3.25
C GLU A 93 16.54 -16.06 -3.28
N GLN A 94 16.27 -15.30 -4.34
CA GLN A 94 16.66 -13.88 -4.41
C GLN A 94 15.94 -13.04 -3.35
N PHE A 95 14.66 -13.31 -3.12
CA PHE A 95 13.92 -12.68 -2.02
C PHE A 95 14.59 -12.98 -0.67
N LEU A 96 14.93 -14.23 -0.35
CA LEU A 96 15.57 -14.61 0.91
C LEU A 96 16.88 -13.84 1.11
N ARG A 97 17.71 -13.76 0.08
CA ARG A 97 18.96 -12.98 0.13
C ARG A 97 18.71 -11.49 0.42
N ASN A 98 17.72 -10.90 -0.23
CA ASN A 98 17.37 -9.49 0.00
C ASN A 98 16.77 -9.25 1.39
N TYR A 99 15.95 -10.17 1.88
CA TYR A 99 15.40 -10.12 3.23
C TYR A 99 16.51 -10.17 4.30
N GLU A 100 17.46 -11.08 4.15
CA GLU A 100 18.65 -11.15 5.03
C GLU A 100 19.49 -9.87 4.98
N LEU A 101 19.72 -9.30 3.79
CA LEU A 101 20.42 -8.03 3.64
C LEU A 101 19.69 -6.91 4.38
N ALA A 102 18.36 -6.83 4.27
CA ALA A 102 17.55 -5.84 4.98
C ALA A 102 17.69 -6.01 6.52
N ARG A 103 17.65 -7.26 7.03
CA ARG A 103 17.87 -7.54 8.46
C ARG A 103 19.29 -7.16 8.91
N LYS A 104 20.32 -7.50 8.13
CA LYS A 104 21.72 -7.11 8.40
C LYS A 104 21.92 -5.59 8.39
N ALA A 105 21.19 -4.87 7.55
CA ALA A 105 21.18 -3.40 7.53
C ALA A 105 20.40 -2.78 8.71
N GLY A 106 19.83 -3.59 9.62
CA GLY A 106 19.17 -3.15 10.84
C GLY A 106 17.70 -2.76 10.66
N PHE A 107 17.01 -3.21 9.61
CA PHE A 107 15.57 -3.05 9.49
C PHE A 107 14.85 -4.05 10.39
N SER A 108 14.11 -3.53 11.38
CA SER A 108 13.32 -4.28 12.36
C SER A 108 11.81 -4.16 12.14
N ASN A 109 11.37 -3.45 11.10
CA ASN A 109 9.98 -3.37 10.67
C ASN A 109 9.91 -3.68 9.17
N ILE A 110 9.61 -4.93 8.85
CA ILE A 110 9.52 -5.42 7.48
C ILE A 110 8.15 -6.04 7.27
N ASN A 111 7.46 -5.54 6.24
CA ASN A 111 6.29 -6.18 5.67
C ASN A 111 6.68 -7.12 4.53
N ILE A 112 6.00 -8.26 4.44
CA ILE A 112 6.07 -9.17 3.29
C ILE A 112 4.68 -9.27 2.68
N ASP A 113 4.57 -8.94 1.38
CA ASP A 113 3.33 -9.11 0.64
C ASP A 113 3.23 -10.53 0.10
N LEU A 114 2.08 -11.17 0.35
CA LEU A 114 1.75 -12.50 -0.10
C LEU A 114 0.40 -12.48 -0.81
N MET A 115 0.34 -13.08 -2.01
CA MET A 115 -0.85 -13.09 -2.85
C MET A 115 -1.51 -14.46 -2.86
N SER A 116 -2.80 -14.51 -2.60
CA SER A 116 -3.64 -15.71 -2.70
C SER A 116 -4.53 -15.68 -3.93
N ALA A 117 -5.27 -16.77 -4.14
CA ALA A 117 -6.18 -16.96 -5.26
C ALA A 117 -5.50 -16.85 -6.65
N LEU A 118 -4.22 -17.20 -6.73
CA LEU A 118 -3.50 -17.24 -8.00
C LEU A 118 -4.06 -18.36 -8.89
N PRO A 119 -3.96 -18.23 -10.23
CA PRO A 119 -4.37 -19.30 -11.13
C PRO A 119 -3.66 -20.62 -10.76
N TYR A 120 -4.45 -21.70 -10.70
CA TYR A 120 -4.03 -23.07 -10.32
C TYR A 120 -3.51 -23.19 -8.87
N GLN A 121 -3.63 -22.18 -8.04
CA GLN A 121 -3.21 -22.25 -6.65
C GLN A 121 -4.20 -23.07 -5.82
N THR A 122 -3.68 -23.99 -5.02
CA THR A 122 -4.44 -24.75 -4.03
C THR A 122 -4.24 -24.17 -2.63
N THR A 123 -5.20 -24.40 -1.73
CA THR A 123 -5.09 -24.02 -0.31
C THR A 123 -3.77 -24.53 0.29
N VAL A 124 -3.39 -25.78 0.01
CA VAL A 124 -2.14 -26.38 0.53
C VAL A 124 -0.90 -25.61 0.05
N LYS A 125 -0.87 -25.24 -1.24
CA LYS A 125 0.25 -24.51 -1.83
C LYS A 125 0.39 -23.10 -1.22
N TYR A 126 -0.73 -22.39 -1.09
CA TYR A 126 -0.76 -21.08 -0.45
C TYR A 126 -0.31 -21.14 1.02
N LEU A 127 -0.87 -22.07 1.81
CA LEU A 127 -0.50 -22.24 3.22
C LEU A 127 0.98 -22.64 3.40
N THR A 128 1.55 -23.33 2.43
CA THR A 128 3.00 -23.61 2.41
C THR A 128 3.80 -22.32 2.26
N SER A 129 3.39 -21.42 1.36
CA SER A 129 3.99 -20.09 1.23
C SER A 129 3.86 -19.28 2.52
N LEU A 130 2.66 -19.25 3.10
CA LEU A 130 2.40 -18.54 4.36
C LEU A 130 3.30 -19.03 5.50
N LYS A 131 3.43 -20.35 5.69
CA LYS A 131 4.31 -20.94 6.72
C LYS A 131 5.78 -20.60 6.50
N ARG A 132 6.26 -20.60 5.25
CA ARG A 132 7.61 -20.18 4.90
C ARG A 132 7.86 -18.70 5.24
N VAL A 133 6.87 -17.82 4.98
CA VAL A 133 6.94 -16.40 5.34
C VAL A 133 6.96 -16.23 6.87
N ILE A 134 6.08 -16.91 7.59
CA ILE A 134 6.05 -16.87 9.07
C ILE A 134 7.39 -17.30 9.68
N ALA A 135 8.05 -18.32 9.11
CA ALA A 135 9.37 -18.79 9.59
C ALA A 135 10.46 -17.71 9.51
N LEU A 136 10.33 -16.72 8.64
CA LEU A 136 11.22 -15.56 8.55
C LEU A 136 10.97 -14.52 9.64
N ARG A 137 9.86 -14.63 10.37
CA ARG A 137 9.45 -13.76 11.47
C ARG A 137 9.37 -12.27 11.12
N PRO A 138 8.76 -11.88 9.99
CA PRO A 138 8.53 -10.48 9.71
C PRO A 138 7.66 -9.84 10.81
N GLU A 139 7.62 -8.54 10.89
CA GLU A 139 6.76 -7.82 11.82
C GLU A 139 5.35 -7.64 11.27
N HIS A 140 5.22 -7.66 9.93
CA HIS A 140 3.97 -7.41 9.24
C HIS A 140 3.84 -8.35 8.02
N ILE A 141 2.64 -8.79 7.72
CA ILE A 141 2.31 -9.61 6.54
C ILE A 141 1.05 -9.02 5.90
N SER A 142 1.15 -8.66 4.62
CA SER A 142 -0.01 -8.34 3.78
C SER A 142 -0.40 -9.60 3.01
N ALA A 143 -1.59 -10.11 3.26
CA ALA A 143 -2.14 -11.31 2.62
C ALA A 143 -3.45 -10.96 1.92
N TYR A 144 -3.43 -10.90 0.59
CA TYR A 144 -4.57 -10.48 -0.22
C TYR A 144 -4.78 -11.35 -1.45
N SER A 145 -6.03 -11.45 -1.87
CA SER A 145 -6.42 -12.20 -3.06
C SER A 145 -6.10 -11.46 -4.34
N LEU A 146 -5.73 -12.20 -5.38
CA LEU A 146 -5.57 -11.67 -6.73
C LEU A 146 -6.89 -11.09 -7.24
N ILE A 147 -6.89 -9.81 -7.58
CA ILE A 147 -7.98 -9.13 -8.28
C ILE A 147 -7.61 -9.05 -9.77
N ILE A 148 -8.51 -9.48 -10.63
CA ILE A 148 -8.35 -9.43 -12.09
C ILE A 148 -8.94 -8.13 -12.60
N GLU A 149 -8.08 -7.13 -12.85
CA GLU A 149 -8.50 -5.80 -13.30
C GLU A 149 -8.55 -5.70 -14.82
N LYS A 150 -9.61 -5.08 -15.35
CA LYS A 150 -9.77 -4.78 -16.79
C LYS A 150 -8.60 -3.95 -17.30
N GLY A 151 -8.16 -4.23 -18.53
CA GLY A 151 -7.02 -3.53 -19.15
C GLY A 151 -5.65 -4.09 -18.77
N THR A 152 -5.59 -5.16 -17.97
CA THR A 152 -4.34 -5.85 -17.65
C THR A 152 -4.14 -7.11 -18.53
N PRO A 153 -2.89 -7.54 -18.77
CA PRO A 153 -2.63 -8.81 -19.44
C PRO A 153 -3.26 -10.02 -18.73
N PHE A 154 -3.39 -9.96 -17.41
CA PHE A 154 -4.08 -10.98 -16.63
C PHE A 154 -5.56 -11.04 -16.94
N TYR A 155 -6.22 -9.90 -17.10
CA TYR A 155 -7.62 -9.85 -17.51
C TYR A 155 -7.82 -10.51 -18.88
N GLU A 156 -7.00 -10.18 -19.86
CA GLU A 156 -7.12 -10.77 -21.19
C GLU A 156 -6.98 -12.30 -21.15
N LYS A 157 -6.13 -12.82 -20.27
CA LYS A 157 -5.89 -14.27 -20.13
C LYS A 157 -6.97 -14.99 -19.33
N TYR A 158 -7.50 -14.39 -18.26
CA TYR A 158 -8.36 -15.07 -17.28
C TYR A 158 -9.76 -14.47 -17.15
N ARG A 159 -10.18 -13.53 -18.02
CA ARG A 159 -11.47 -12.83 -17.94
C ARG A 159 -12.68 -13.76 -17.89
N PHE A 160 -12.65 -14.87 -18.63
CA PHE A 160 -13.76 -15.82 -18.63
C PHE A 160 -13.91 -16.52 -17.28
N ASP A 161 -12.80 -16.87 -16.66
CA ASP A 161 -12.81 -17.46 -15.33
C ASP A 161 -13.20 -16.42 -14.26
N ALA A 162 -12.77 -15.18 -14.41
CA ALA A 162 -13.19 -14.09 -13.51
C ALA A 162 -14.71 -13.90 -13.54
N VAL A 163 -15.32 -13.84 -14.74
CA VAL A 163 -16.77 -13.75 -14.90
C VAL A 163 -17.49 -14.99 -14.36
N LYS A 164 -16.97 -16.20 -14.61
CA LYS A 164 -17.54 -17.44 -14.05
C LYS A 164 -17.51 -17.41 -12.51
N ARG A 165 -16.40 -16.96 -11.92
CA ARG A 165 -16.26 -16.85 -10.46
C ARG A 165 -17.27 -15.87 -9.88
N GLU A 166 -17.41 -14.67 -10.46
CA GLU A 166 -18.40 -13.67 -10.05
C GLU A 166 -19.85 -14.20 -10.14
N ALA A 167 -20.10 -15.10 -11.10
CA ALA A 167 -21.40 -15.75 -11.25
C ALA A 167 -21.57 -17.02 -10.38
N GLY A 168 -20.63 -17.34 -9.49
CA GLY A 168 -20.66 -18.55 -8.66
C GLY A 168 -20.52 -19.86 -9.47
N MET A 169 -20.00 -19.76 -10.70
CA MET A 169 -19.82 -20.91 -11.59
C MET A 169 -18.42 -21.54 -11.42
N ARG A 170 -18.33 -22.81 -11.77
CA ARG A 170 -17.03 -23.51 -11.75
C ARG A 170 -16.03 -22.88 -12.72
N THR A 171 -14.88 -22.54 -12.20
CA THR A 171 -13.71 -22.00 -12.92
C THR A 171 -12.75 -23.10 -13.37
N GLU A 172 -11.93 -22.85 -14.35
CA GLU A 172 -10.93 -23.79 -14.86
C GLU A 172 -9.53 -23.52 -14.29
N CYS A 173 -9.17 -22.25 -14.20
CA CYS A 173 -7.83 -21.81 -13.80
C CYS A 173 -7.83 -21.10 -12.45
N LEU A 174 -8.79 -20.23 -12.20
CA LEU A 174 -8.87 -19.48 -10.95
C LEU A 174 -9.48 -20.35 -9.83
N PRO A 175 -9.01 -20.26 -8.59
CA PRO A 175 -9.70 -20.86 -7.46
C PRO A 175 -11.15 -20.36 -7.38
N GLY A 176 -12.06 -21.27 -7.07
CA GLY A 176 -13.46 -20.91 -6.84
C GLY A 176 -13.62 -20.18 -5.49
N GLU A 177 -14.79 -19.57 -5.31
CA GLU A 177 -15.12 -18.77 -4.12
C GLU A 177 -14.93 -19.56 -2.80
N GLU A 178 -15.34 -20.83 -2.77
CA GLU A 178 -15.15 -21.69 -1.59
C GLU A 178 -13.67 -21.87 -1.22
N THR A 179 -12.80 -22.06 -2.23
CA THR A 179 -11.35 -22.20 -2.00
C THR A 179 -10.74 -20.89 -1.54
N GLU A 180 -11.19 -19.76 -2.09
CA GLU A 180 -10.73 -18.42 -1.70
C GLU A 180 -11.13 -18.12 -0.26
N TYR A 181 -12.37 -18.43 0.12
CA TYR A 181 -12.85 -18.31 1.50
C TYR A 181 -12.07 -19.23 2.46
N GLU A 182 -11.85 -20.48 2.08
CA GLU A 182 -11.02 -21.40 2.88
C GLU A 182 -9.61 -20.86 3.12
N ILE A 183 -8.98 -20.30 2.08
CA ILE A 183 -7.66 -19.68 2.18
C ILE A 183 -7.70 -18.51 3.16
N TYR A 184 -8.70 -17.64 3.06
CA TYR A 184 -8.84 -16.48 3.94
C TYR A 184 -8.98 -16.89 5.41
N GLU A 185 -9.89 -17.80 5.72
CA GLU A 185 -10.11 -18.28 7.10
C GLU A 185 -8.85 -18.96 7.67
N LYS A 186 -8.22 -19.84 6.89
CA LYS A 186 -6.99 -20.50 7.33
C LYS A 186 -5.81 -19.54 7.47
N THR A 187 -5.75 -18.49 6.64
CA THR A 187 -4.73 -17.43 6.77
C THR A 187 -4.83 -16.76 8.13
N LYS A 188 -6.04 -16.35 8.49
CA LYS A 188 -6.31 -15.72 9.77
C LYS A 188 -5.94 -16.64 10.94
N GLU A 189 -6.44 -17.88 10.92
CA GLU A 189 -6.16 -18.86 11.96
C GLU A 189 -4.63 -19.09 12.15
N VAL A 190 -3.92 -19.36 11.05
CA VAL A 190 -2.49 -19.65 11.08
C VAL A 190 -1.68 -18.44 11.54
N LEU A 191 -2.02 -17.23 11.11
CA LEU A 191 -1.33 -16.01 11.52
C LEU A 191 -1.59 -15.69 13.00
N GLU A 192 -2.80 -15.82 13.51
CA GLU A 192 -3.14 -15.62 14.91
C GLU A 192 -2.38 -16.60 15.83
N GLN A 193 -2.30 -17.87 15.45
CA GLN A 193 -1.52 -18.88 16.18
C GLN A 193 -0.01 -18.56 16.23
N ASN A 194 0.48 -17.72 15.31
CA ASN A 194 1.89 -17.32 15.25
C ASN A 194 2.14 -15.87 15.73
N GLY A 195 1.16 -15.27 16.43
CA GLY A 195 1.31 -13.98 17.11
C GLY A 195 1.08 -12.76 16.21
N TYR A 196 0.52 -12.94 15.02
CA TYR A 196 0.06 -11.85 14.17
C TYR A 196 -1.43 -11.61 14.42
N ARG A 197 -1.83 -10.34 14.50
CA ARG A 197 -3.24 -9.95 14.60
C ARG A 197 -3.67 -9.28 13.30
N GLN A 198 -4.80 -9.70 12.79
CA GLN A 198 -5.46 -8.98 11.71
C GLN A 198 -5.97 -7.64 12.27
N TYR A 199 -5.59 -6.53 11.65
CA TYR A 199 -6.07 -5.21 12.08
C TYR A 199 -6.97 -4.53 11.03
N GLU A 200 -6.90 -4.99 9.78
CA GLU A 200 -7.81 -4.67 8.68
C GLU A 200 -7.89 -5.86 7.72
N ILE A 201 -8.68 -5.75 6.64
CA ILE A 201 -9.08 -6.88 5.78
C ILE A 201 -7.90 -7.77 5.32
N SER A 202 -6.78 -7.16 4.89
CA SER A 202 -5.68 -7.87 4.24
C SER A 202 -4.36 -7.84 5.03
N ASN A 203 -4.31 -7.07 6.12
CA ASN A 203 -3.06 -6.81 6.82
C ASN A 203 -3.04 -7.38 8.23
N TYR A 204 -1.94 -8.06 8.53
CA TYR A 204 -1.66 -8.73 9.79
C TYR A 204 -0.33 -8.23 10.35
N ALA A 205 -0.28 -7.94 11.64
CA ALA A 205 0.92 -7.44 12.28
C ALA A 205 1.12 -8.04 13.67
N LYS A 206 2.38 -8.07 14.12
CA LYS A 206 2.69 -8.15 15.54
C LYS A 206 2.28 -6.86 16.22
N ALA A 207 1.93 -6.93 17.50
CA ALA A 207 1.49 -5.76 18.26
C ALA A 207 2.48 -4.59 18.15
N GLY A 208 2.00 -3.41 17.76
CA GLY A 208 2.79 -2.20 17.57
C GLY A 208 3.50 -2.06 16.22
N TYR A 209 3.24 -2.99 15.28
CA TYR A 209 3.78 -2.95 13.91
C TYR A 209 2.70 -2.80 12.83
N GLU A 210 1.49 -2.44 13.23
CA GLU A 210 0.42 -2.08 12.31
C GLU A 210 0.86 -0.89 11.44
N CYS A 211 0.63 -0.95 10.12
CA CYS A 211 1.02 0.12 9.20
C CYS A 211 0.20 1.38 9.48
N ARG A 212 0.85 2.39 10.05
CA ARG A 212 0.19 3.66 10.42
C ARG A 212 -0.34 4.40 9.20
N HIS A 213 0.37 4.32 8.09
CA HIS A 213 -0.06 4.92 6.84
C HIS A 213 -1.38 4.32 6.32
N ASN A 214 -1.48 2.98 6.29
CA ASN A 214 -2.72 2.30 5.88
C ASN A 214 -3.89 2.61 6.83
N ILE A 215 -3.62 2.62 8.14
CA ILE A 215 -4.64 3.01 9.14
C ILE A 215 -5.11 4.44 8.89
N GLY A 216 -4.24 5.35 8.49
CA GLY A 216 -4.59 6.72 8.12
C GLY A 216 -5.65 6.79 7.02
N TYR A 217 -5.51 5.98 5.96
CA TYR A 217 -6.53 5.89 4.91
C TYR A 217 -7.87 5.39 5.43
N TRP A 218 -7.87 4.33 6.26
CA TRP A 218 -9.10 3.76 6.82
C TRP A 218 -9.78 4.69 7.83
N LYS A 219 -9.03 5.56 8.47
CA LYS A 219 -9.53 6.62 9.36
C LYS A 219 -9.84 7.93 8.66
N ARG A 220 -9.68 7.96 7.34
CA ARG A 220 -9.91 9.16 6.55
C ARG A 220 -9.06 10.36 7.00
N THR A 221 -7.83 10.08 7.47
CA THR A 221 -6.83 11.12 7.77
C THR A 221 -6.39 11.81 6.49
N ASP A 222 -6.18 13.12 6.54
CA ASP A 222 -5.65 13.87 5.41
C ASP A 222 -4.31 13.32 4.92
N TYR A 223 -4.14 13.26 3.62
CA TYR A 223 -2.90 12.84 2.98
C TYR A 223 -2.63 13.61 1.70
N LEU A 224 -1.36 13.87 1.44
CA LEU A 224 -0.88 14.53 0.23
C LEU A 224 -0.13 13.54 -0.65
N GLY A 225 -0.62 13.33 -1.86
CA GLY A 225 0.04 12.52 -2.89
C GLY A 225 0.97 13.37 -3.75
N MET A 226 2.20 12.92 -3.91
CA MET A 226 3.20 13.54 -4.78
C MET A 226 3.65 12.56 -5.84
N GLY A 227 3.78 13.03 -7.08
CA GLY A 227 4.11 12.20 -8.24
C GLY A 227 2.92 11.94 -9.15
N LEU A 228 3.19 11.26 -10.26
CA LEU A 228 2.20 10.94 -11.29
C LEU A 228 1.06 10.09 -10.76
N GLY A 229 -0.17 10.51 -11.01
CA GLY A 229 -1.37 9.77 -10.61
C GLY A 229 -1.56 9.62 -9.10
N ALA A 230 -0.76 10.31 -8.28
CA ALA A 230 -0.90 10.25 -6.83
C ALA A 230 -2.15 10.99 -6.38
N ALA A 231 -2.95 10.34 -5.54
CA ALA A 231 -4.17 10.91 -4.97
C ALA A 231 -3.88 11.65 -3.68
N SER A 232 -4.69 12.67 -3.39
CA SER A 232 -4.68 13.45 -2.16
C SER A 232 -6.09 13.57 -1.59
N LEU A 233 -6.17 13.73 -0.28
CA LEU A 233 -7.36 14.17 0.45
C LEU A 233 -6.91 15.20 1.48
N ILE A 234 -7.21 16.45 1.27
CA ILE A 234 -6.86 17.55 2.17
C ILE A 234 -8.11 18.40 2.42
N ASP A 235 -8.46 18.62 3.67
CA ASP A 235 -9.64 19.43 4.06
C ASP A 235 -10.93 19.01 3.34
N ASN A 236 -11.12 17.70 3.15
CA ASN A 236 -12.22 17.10 2.41
C ASN A 236 -12.26 17.42 0.91
N VAL A 237 -11.17 17.90 0.33
CA VAL A 237 -11.00 18.00 -1.11
C VAL A 237 -10.14 16.82 -1.57
N ARG A 238 -10.69 15.98 -2.46
CA ARG A 238 -9.99 14.88 -3.08
C ARG A 238 -9.57 15.26 -4.48
N TYR A 239 -8.32 14.99 -4.82
CA TYR A 239 -7.79 15.19 -6.16
C TYR A 239 -6.73 14.16 -6.51
N THR A 240 -6.50 13.98 -7.82
CA THR A 240 -5.48 13.06 -8.35
C THR A 240 -4.57 13.84 -9.29
N ASN A 241 -3.27 13.70 -9.13
CA ASN A 241 -2.31 14.33 -10.02
C ASN A 241 -2.38 13.75 -11.43
N ALA A 242 -2.02 14.56 -12.43
CA ALA A 242 -1.94 14.14 -13.82
C ALA A 242 -1.06 12.87 -13.98
N ARG A 243 -1.48 11.99 -14.87
CA ARG A 243 -0.76 10.76 -15.22
C ARG A 243 0.20 10.95 -16.38
N ASP A 244 0.05 12.04 -17.13
CA ASP A 244 0.98 12.42 -18.20
C ASP A 244 2.25 13.02 -17.61
N LEU A 245 3.40 12.42 -17.95
CA LEU A 245 4.70 12.82 -17.42
C LEU A 245 5.12 14.22 -17.86
N PHE A 246 4.86 14.55 -19.13
CA PHE A 246 5.26 15.86 -19.67
C PHE A 246 4.42 16.98 -19.06
N LEU A 247 3.12 16.77 -18.97
CA LEU A 247 2.21 17.70 -18.29
C LEU A 247 2.60 17.88 -16.82
N TYR A 248 2.89 16.78 -16.11
CA TYR A 248 3.29 16.85 -14.71
C TYR A 248 4.59 17.65 -14.52
N ILE A 249 5.60 17.44 -15.38
CA ILE A 249 6.87 18.19 -15.33
C ILE A 249 6.63 19.67 -15.66
N GLU A 250 5.87 19.98 -16.72
CA GLU A 250 5.57 21.34 -17.12
C GLU A 250 4.89 22.11 -15.98
N GLU A 251 3.80 21.56 -15.45
CA GLU A 251 3.00 22.20 -14.39
C GLU A 251 3.73 22.27 -13.04
N THR A 252 4.75 21.43 -12.80
CA THR A 252 5.54 21.43 -11.57
C THR A 252 6.86 22.20 -11.68
N SER A 253 7.31 22.56 -12.87
CA SER A 253 8.59 23.26 -13.09
C SER A 253 8.52 24.75 -12.70
N ASP A 254 7.37 25.38 -12.81
CA ASP A 254 7.13 26.80 -12.52
C ASP A 254 6.43 27.04 -11.15
N ILE A 255 6.57 26.11 -10.20
CA ILE A 255 5.90 26.23 -8.91
C ILE A 255 6.47 27.41 -8.10
N HIS A 256 5.98 28.62 -8.39
CA HIS A 256 5.97 29.71 -7.41
C HIS A 256 4.61 29.89 -6.71
N ALA A 257 3.56 29.28 -7.16
CA ALA A 257 2.28 29.10 -6.42
C ALA A 257 1.27 28.28 -7.25
N VAL A 258 1.14 26.99 -7.06
CA VAL A 258 -0.18 26.39 -7.27
C VAL A 258 -1.01 26.80 -6.06
N SER A 259 -1.84 27.82 -6.19
CA SER A 259 -2.81 28.17 -5.17
C SER A 259 -3.82 27.03 -5.09
N ILE A 260 -4.10 26.59 -3.88
CA ILE A 260 -5.17 25.62 -3.58
C ILE A 260 -6.55 26.23 -3.92
N GLU A 261 -6.64 27.54 -4.14
CA GLU A 261 -7.88 28.25 -4.45
C GLU A 261 -8.68 27.61 -5.59
N GLY A 262 -8.02 27.11 -6.64
CA GLY A 262 -8.70 26.40 -7.72
C GLY A 262 -9.24 25.01 -7.29
N VAL A 263 -8.57 24.34 -6.37
CA VAL A 263 -8.97 23.03 -5.84
C VAL A 263 -10.07 23.20 -4.81
N GLU A 264 -10.00 24.22 -3.95
CA GLU A 264 -11.05 24.55 -2.95
C GLU A 264 -12.42 24.81 -3.59
N HIS A 265 -12.44 25.24 -4.83
CA HIS A 265 -13.67 25.48 -5.59
C HIS A 265 -14.06 24.29 -6.51
N GLY A 266 -13.39 23.13 -6.38
CA GLY A 266 -13.68 21.95 -7.19
C GLY A 266 -13.27 22.10 -8.67
N MET A 267 -12.44 23.07 -9.01
CA MET A 267 -11.90 23.22 -10.35
C MET A 267 -10.65 22.34 -10.51
N ALA A 268 -10.68 21.46 -11.51
CA ALA A 268 -9.48 20.75 -11.95
C ALA A 268 -8.47 21.77 -12.49
N THR A 269 -7.25 21.75 -11.98
CA THR A 269 -6.12 22.44 -12.59
C THR A 269 -5.51 21.53 -13.65
N ASN A 270 -4.61 22.04 -14.51
CA ASN A 270 -3.91 21.17 -15.45
C ASN A 270 -3.10 20.08 -14.73
N LEU A 271 -2.62 20.34 -13.49
CA LEU A 271 -1.91 19.38 -12.68
C LEU A 271 -2.81 18.28 -12.09
N HIS A 272 -4.12 18.52 -11.95
CA HIS A 272 -5.05 17.61 -11.30
C HIS A 272 -6.13 17.13 -12.25
N GLU A 273 -6.19 15.82 -12.52
CA GLU A 273 -7.17 15.22 -13.44
C GLU A 273 -8.58 15.15 -12.85
N GLN A 274 -8.67 15.03 -11.52
CA GLN A 274 -9.94 14.93 -10.78
C GLN A 274 -9.82 15.75 -9.51
N ALA A 275 -10.78 16.62 -9.29
CA ALA A 275 -10.90 17.36 -8.04
C ALA A 275 -12.37 17.33 -7.61
N ASP A 276 -12.63 16.89 -6.39
CA ASP A 276 -13.96 16.74 -5.82
C ASP A 276 -13.99 17.21 -4.37
N VAL A 277 -14.94 18.10 -4.06
CA VAL A 277 -15.24 18.52 -2.69
C VAL A 277 -16.17 17.48 -2.08
N VAL A 278 -15.65 16.66 -1.19
CA VAL A 278 -16.40 15.58 -0.55
C VAL A 278 -17.48 16.18 0.36
N SER A 279 -18.73 16.04 -0.04
CA SER A 279 -19.88 16.56 0.73
C SER A 279 -19.94 15.93 2.12
N ARG A 280 -20.59 16.61 3.08
CA ARG A 280 -20.72 16.08 4.45
C ARG A 280 -21.36 14.68 4.50
N ASN A 281 -22.37 14.42 3.67
CA ASN A 281 -22.97 13.10 3.61
C ASN A 281 -22.01 12.04 3.10
N ALA A 282 -21.26 12.34 2.04
CA ALA A 282 -20.22 11.46 1.52
C ALA A 282 -19.09 11.23 2.52
N GLN A 283 -18.70 12.26 3.31
CA GLN A 283 -17.74 12.11 4.40
C GLN A 283 -18.21 11.11 5.45
N ILE A 284 -19.49 11.15 5.83
CA ILE A 284 -20.10 10.22 6.78
C ILE A 284 -20.12 8.80 6.23
N GLU A 285 -20.53 8.64 4.96
CA GLU A 285 -20.54 7.35 4.28
C GLU A 285 -19.14 6.76 4.20
N GLU A 286 -18.15 7.55 3.77
CA GLU A 286 -16.75 7.13 3.70
C GLU A 286 -16.20 6.74 5.06
N TYR A 287 -16.45 7.54 6.10
CA TYR A 287 -15.99 7.25 7.45
C TYR A 287 -16.52 5.89 7.93
N MET A 288 -17.77 5.59 7.62
CA MET A 288 -18.39 4.33 7.99
C MET A 288 -17.79 3.16 7.21
N PHE A 289 -17.80 3.19 5.88
CA PHE A 289 -17.32 2.03 5.12
C PHE A 289 -15.81 1.83 5.19
N LEU A 290 -15.02 2.89 5.31
CA LEU A 290 -13.57 2.78 5.51
C LEU A 290 -13.26 2.28 6.92
N GLY A 291 -13.91 2.82 7.94
CA GLY A 291 -13.71 2.40 9.33
C GLY A 291 -14.13 0.94 9.58
N LEU A 292 -15.17 0.44 8.90
CA LEU A 292 -15.60 -0.95 8.96
C LEU A 292 -14.62 -1.94 8.28
N ARG A 293 -13.65 -1.46 7.52
CA ARG A 293 -12.53 -2.30 7.04
C ARG A 293 -11.55 -2.68 8.14
N MET A 294 -11.53 -1.92 9.23
CA MET A 294 -10.67 -2.19 10.38
C MET A 294 -11.38 -3.11 11.39
N ASN A 295 -10.64 -4.05 11.98
CA ASN A 295 -11.19 -4.92 13.03
C ASN A 295 -11.61 -4.14 14.28
N ALA A 296 -11.03 -2.95 14.52
CA ALA A 296 -11.46 -2.04 15.58
C ALA A 296 -12.86 -1.42 15.32
N GLY A 297 -13.27 -1.40 14.03
CA GLY A 297 -14.52 -0.80 13.61
C GLY A 297 -14.58 0.71 13.84
N VAL A 298 -15.82 1.20 13.99
CA VAL A 298 -16.16 2.61 14.24
C VAL A 298 -16.84 2.74 15.58
N THR A 299 -16.35 3.65 16.45
CA THR A 299 -17.01 3.94 17.72
C THR A 299 -17.97 5.13 17.60
N ARG A 300 -19.05 5.13 18.42
CA ARG A 300 -19.95 6.28 18.48
C ARG A 300 -19.23 7.56 18.94
N GLU A 301 -18.27 7.41 19.82
CA GLU A 301 -17.52 8.53 20.38
C GLU A 301 -16.64 9.19 19.30
N ASP A 302 -15.90 8.40 18.50
CA ASP A 302 -15.07 8.94 17.43
C ASP A 302 -15.94 9.54 16.31
N PHE A 303 -17.07 8.90 15.99
CA PHE A 303 -18.03 9.44 15.04
C PHE A 303 -18.57 10.79 15.49
N ALA A 304 -19.00 10.90 16.75
CA ALA A 304 -19.51 12.16 17.31
C ALA A 304 -18.46 13.28 17.31
N LYS A 305 -17.20 12.96 17.61
CA LYS A 305 -16.08 13.92 17.51
C LYS A 305 -15.88 14.44 16.08
N CYS A 306 -15.93 13.55 15.08
CA CYS A 306 -15.70 13.91 13.68
C CYS A 306 -16.88 14.73 13.10
N PHE A 307 -18.12 14.40 13.48
CA PHE A 307 -19.30 14.93 12.80
C PHE A 307 -20.22 15.78 13.70
N SER A 308 -19.84 16.03 14.96
CA SER A 308 -20.63 16.80 15.92
C SER A 308 -22.12 16.37 15.96
N CYS A 309 -22.35 15.06 15.84
CA CYS A 309 -23.67 14.42 15.90
C CYS A 309 -23.76 13.56 17.17
N SER A 310 -24.89 13.65 17.85
CA SER A 310 -25.22 12.81 19.00
C SER A 310 -26.03 11.58 18.59
#